data_aab13fd6166f14433e3d9f9a78ad332c
#
_entry.id   aab13fd6166f14433e3d9f9a78ad332c
#
_cell.length_a   1.000
_cell.length_b   1.000
_cell.length_c   1.000
_cell.angle_alpha   90.00
_cell.angle_beta   90.00
_cell.angle_gamma   90.00
#
_symmetry.space_group_name_H-M   'P 1'
#
loop_
_entity.id
_entity.type
_entity.pdbx_description
1 polymer ?
#
loop_
_entity_poly.entity_id
_entity_poly.type
_entity_poly.pdbx_seq_one_letter_code
_entity_poly.pdbx_strand_id
1 'polypeptide(L)'
;MPATYSAAVLSLTMKTLTPTLSNAKPPPGAIIIEDPYEVYLCTAPEDHGSNCLTVAKESSALCTILPLINHNQYIKSVLDPGSQVITMSEAMCHALALIYDPHIHLHMQSANREVDETLGLTRNVLIPVGDITLYIQFHIVQNPAYDILLDRPFDILVESIVQNYSNEDQTIMIHDPNSGRIVMVPIFPRGTHP
;
A
#
# COMPACT_ATOMS: atom_id res chain seq x y z
N MET A 1 -6.21 -15.45 -21.91
CA MET A 1 -4.74 -15.54 -21.73
C MET A 1 -4.33 -14.42 -20.81
N PRO A 2 -3.73 -14.66 -19.66
CA PRO A 2 -3.32 -13.60 -18.74
C PRO A 2 -2.09 -12.88 -19.32
N ALA A 3 -2.17 -11.56 -19.39
CA ALA A 3 -1.04 -10.73 -19.78
C ALA A 3 0.01 -10.76 -18.66
N THR A 4 1.15 -11.38 -18.95
CA THR A 4 2.33 -11.32 -18.10
C THR A 4 2.98 -9.95 -18.26
N TYR A 5 2.87 -9.10 -17.24
CA TYR A 5 3.71 -7.92 -17.15
C TYR A 5 5.13 -8.38 -16.81
N SER A 6 5.98 -8.39 -17.82
CA SER A 6 7.42 -8.54 -17.65
C SER A 6 7.98 -7.21 -17.17
N ALA A 7 8.26 -7.10 -15.88
CA ALA A 7 9.14 -6.06 -15.39
C ALA A 7 10.54 -6.35 -15.95
N ALA A 8 11.02 -5.50 -16.85
CA ALA A 8 12.38 -5.56 -17.33
C ALA A 8 13.32 -5.23 -16.16
N VAL A 9 13.89 -6.26 -15.55
CA VAL A 9 15.00 -6.11 -14.63
C VAL A 9 16.21 -5.71 -15.46
N LEU A 10 16.49 -4.41 -15.51
CA LEU A 10 17.77 -3.91 -15.99
C LEU A 10 18.83 -4.31 -14.97
N SER A 11 19.53 -5.41 -15.20
CA SER A 11 20.75 -5.73 -14.48
C SER A 11 21.81 -4.69 -14.85
N LEU A 12 21.90 -3.65 -14.06
CA LEU A 12 23.03 -2.73 -14.08
C LEU A 12 24.25 -3.50 -13.56
N THR A 13 25.04 -4.03 -14.48
CA THR A 13 26.40 -4.50 -14.15
C THR A 13 27.18 -3.24 -13.78
N MET A 14 27.36 -2.98 -12.49
CA MET A 14 28.29 -1.96 -12.02
C MET A 14 29.70 -2.32 -12.49
N LYS A 15 30.12 -1.75 -13.60
CA LYS A 15 31.55 -1.62 -13.87
C LYS A 15 32.08 -0.63 -12.82
N THR A 16 33.00 -1.10 -11.99
CA THR A 16 33.82 -0.27 -11.13
C THR A 16 34.52 0.77 -12.00
N LEU A 17 33.94 1.96 -12.13
CA LEU A 17 34.60 3.11 -12.70
C LEU A 17 35.50 3.65 -11.60
N THR A 18 36.78 3.37 -11.70
CA THR A 18 37.81 4.16 -10.99
C THR A 18 37.59 5.62 -11.37
N PRO A 19 37.43 6.55 -10.41
CA PRO A 19 37.26 7.95 -10.73
C PRO A 19 38.59 8.47 -11.26
N THR A 20 38.70 8.61 -12.56
CA THR A 20 39.74 9.44 -13.18
C THR A 20 39.24 10.86 -13.01
N LEU A 21 39.79 11.58 -12.01
CA LEU A 21 39.63 13.05 -11.92
C LEU A 21 40.13 13.66 -13.22
N SER A 22 39.23 13.84 -14.15
CA SER A 22 39.52 14.64 -15.34
C SER A 22 39.50 16.11 -14.91
N ASN A 23 40.67 16.76 -14.90
CA ASN A 23 40.83 18.21 -14.75
C ASN A 23 40.28 18.99 -15.95
N ALA A 24 39.34 18.42 -16.69
CA ALA A 24 38.71 19.05 -17.83
C ALA A 24 37.69 20.09 -17.33
N LYS A 25 37.87 21.32 -17.80
CA LYS A 25 36.93 22.40 -17.55
C LYS A 25 35.56 22.03 -18.15
N PRO A 26 34.45 22.15 -17.40
CA PRO A 26 33.14 21.82 -17.92
C PRO A 26 32.79 22.70 -19.13
N PRO A 27 32.00 22.20 -20.08
CA PRO A 27 31.53 22.99 -21.20
C PRO A 27 30.62 24.15 -20.73
N PRO A 28 30.46 25.22 -21.53
CA PRO A 28 29.59 26.34 -21.19
C PRO A 28 28.17 25.83 -20.90
N GLY A 29 27.61 26.21 -19.76
CA GLY A 29 26.27 25.78 -19.30
C GLY A 29 26.24 24.48 -18.49
N ALA A 30 27.37 23.82 -18.26
CA ALA A 30 27.49 22.69 -17.35
C ALA A 30 28.24 23.08 -16.08
N ILE A 31 27.92 22.41 -15.00
CA ILE A 31 28.62 22.48 -13.70
C ILE A 31 29.10 21.10 -13.34
N ILE A 32 30.23 21.03 -12.63
CA ILE A 32 30.67 19.79 -12.00
C ILE A 32 30.11 19.80 -10.59
N ILE A 33 29.40 18.75 -10.23
CA ILE A 33 28.95 18.51 -8.86
C ILE A 33 29.69 17.29 -8.34
N GLU A 34 30.01 17.29 -7.05
CA GLU A 34 30.55 16.11 -6.38
C GLU A 34 29.50 15.01 -6.37
N ASP A 35 29.94 13.74 -6.46
CA ASP A 35 29.04 12.61 -6.34
C ASP A 35 28.41 12.62 -4.93
N PRO A 36 27.08 12.74 -4.80
CA PRO A 36 26.43 12.79 -3.50
C PRO A 36 26.70 11.56 -2.61
N TYR A 37 27.02 10.42 -3.21
CA TYR A 37 27.38 9.21 -2.52
C TYR A 37 28.77 9.31 -1.88
N GLU A 38 29.77 9.81 -2.61
CA GLU A 38 31.12 10.05 -2.09
C GLU A 38 31.09 11.09 -0.97
N VAL A 39 30.33 12.18 -1.15
CA VAL A 39 30.17 13.22 -0.11
C VAL A 39 29.54 12.60 1.15
N TYR A 40 28.52 11.78 1.00
CA TYR A 40 27.90 11.07 2.13
C TYR A 40 28.92 10.18 2.86
N LEU A 41 29.70 9.39 2.15
CA LEU A 41 30.72 8.51 2.75
C LEU A 41 31.78 9.28 3.52
N CYS A 42 32.20 10.47 3.01
CA CYS A 42 33.14 11.32 3.69
C CYS A 42 32.60 12.04 4.91
N THR A 43 31.27 12.25 4.98
CA THR A 43 30.60 12.95 6.09
C THR A 43 29.91 12.00 7.07
N ALA A 44 29.83 10.71 6.77
CA ALA A 44 29.25 9.70 7.65
C ALA A 44 30.05 9.62 8.96
N PRO A 45 29.38 9.45 10.13
CA PRO A 45 30.06 9.28 11.41
C PRO A 45 31.07 8.12 11.35
N GLU A 46 32.22 8.30 11.98
CA GLU A 46 33.33 7.29 12.02
C GLU A 46 32.91 5.94 12.61
N ASP A 47 31.76 5.87 13.25
CA ASP A 47 31.20 4.65 13.87
C ASP A 47 30.52 3.71 12.84
N HIS A 48 30.38 4.13 11.58
CA HIS A 48 29.97 3.24 10.49
C HIS A 48 31.17 2.36 10.08
N GLY A 49 31.39 1.28 10.81
CA GLY A 49 32.50 0.33 10.63
C GLY A 49 32.51 -0.44 9.29
N SER A 50 31.80 0.04 8.27
CA SER A 50 31.84 -0.51 6.92
C SER A 50 31.62 0.58 5.86
N ASN A 51 32.38 0.52 4.79
CA ASN A 51 32.16 1.32 3.57
C ASN A 51 30.88 0.89 2.82
N CYS A 52 29.83 0.49 3.54
CA CYS A 52 28.59 -0.02 2.99
C CYS A 52 27.44 0.93 3.33
N LEU A 53 26.66 1.29 2.32
CA LEU A 53 25.44 2.06 2.46
C LEU A 53 24.26 1.11 2.59
N THR A 54 23.43 1.32 3.61
CA THR A 54 22.17 0.61 3.72
C THR A 54 21.13 1.27 2.84
N VAL A 55 20.63 0.54 1.87
CA VAL A 55 19.58 1.00 0.95
C VAL A 55 18.33 0.11 1.06
N ALA A 56 17.17 0.68 0.70
CA ALA A 56 15.96 -0.09 0.65
C ALA A 56 16.05 -1.18 -0.44
N LYS A 57 15.60 -2.39 -0.12
CA LYS A 57 15.35 -3.42 -1.12
C LYS A 57 13.90 -3.32 -1.63
N GLU A 58 13.64 -3.92 -2.76
CA GLU A 58 12.29 -4.03 -3.30
C GLU A 58 11.39 -4.85 -2.37
N SER A 59 10.16 -4.38 -2.16
CA SER A 59 9.11 -5.11 -1.49
C SER A 59 7.91 -5.23 -2.42
N SER A 60 7.47 -6.46 -2.68
CA SER A 60 6.31 -6.76 -3.50
C SER A 60 5.05 -7.04 -2.67
N ALA A 61 5.16 -6.95 -1.35
CA ALA A 61 4.07 -7.30 -0.46
C ALA A 61 3.06 -6.14 -0.35
N LEU A 62 1.83 -6.35 -0.85
CA LEU A 62 0.70 -5.50 -0.50
C LEU A 62 0.26 -5.81 0.92
N CYS A 63 0.02 -4.77 1.70
CA CYS A 63 -0.46 -4.86 3.08
C CYS A 63 -1.91 -5.35 3.11
N THR A 64 -2.20 -6.38 3.90
CA THR A 64 -3.57 -6.86 4.08
C THR A 64 -3.88 -7.11 5.55
N ILE A 65 -5.12 -6.86 5.94
CA ILE A 65 -5.68 -7.31 7.21
C ILE A 65 -6.77 -8.36 6.95
N LEU A 66 -7.15 -9.08 7.99
CA LEU A 66 -8.14 -10.16 7.91
C LEU A 66 -9.33 -9.89 8.85
N PRO A 67 -10.15 -8.86 8.57
CA PRO A 67 -11.31 -8.57 9.38
C PRO A 67 -12.42 -9.59 9.16
N LEU A 68 -13.25 -9.80 10.18
CA LEU A 68 -14.51 -10.52 10.06
C LEU A 68 -15.56 -9.56 9.47
N ILE A 69 -16.15 -9.89 8.34
CA ILE A 69 -17.16 -9.04 7.69
C ILE A 69 -18.57 -9.53 8.03
N ASN A 70 -19.39 -8.63 8.53
CA ASN A 70 -20.80 -8.85 8.87
C ASN A 70 -21.06 -10.11 9.74
N HIS A 71 -20.12 -10.43 10.65
CA HIS A 71 -20.13 -11.65 11.46
C HIS A 71 -20.19 -12.96 10.66
N ASN A 72 -19.89 -12.94 9.39
CA ASN A 72 -20.05 -14.07 8.48
C ASN A 72 -18.71 -14.74 8.17
N GLN A 73 -17.76 -13.97 7.60
CA GLN A 73 -16.53 -14.51 7.05
C GLN A 73 -15.35 -13.58 7.27
N TYR A 74 -14.16 -14.17 7.54
CA TYR A 74 -12.89 -13.47 7.49
C TYR A 74 -12.48 -13.25 6.04
N ILE A 75 -12.27 -11.99 5.67
CA ILE A 75 -11.96 -11.62 4.29
C ILE A 75 -10.67 -10.83 4.24
N LYS A 76 -9.77 -11.27 3.37
CA LYS A 76 -8.52 -10.59 3.13
C LYS A 76 -8.77 -9.24 2.48
N SER A 77 -8.56 -8.17 3.25
CA SER A 77 -8.78 -6.79 2.84
C SER A 77 -7.45 -6.10 2.60
N VAL A 78 -7.28 -5.54 1.41
CA VAL A 78 -6.07 -4.80 1.02
C VAL A 78 -6.12 -3.41 1.64
N LEU A 79 -5.01 -2.98 2.23
CA LEU A 79 -4.80 -1.60 2.68
C LEU A 79 -4.06 -0.83 1.59
N ASP A 80 -4.69 0.20 1.04
CA ASP A 80 -4.09 1.03 -0.01
C ASP A 80 -4.36 2.53 0.24
N PRO A 81 -3.47 3.24 0.93
CA PRO A 81 -3.67 4.66 1.23
C PRO A 81 -3.62 5.57 -0.02
N GLY A 82 -3.38 5.00 -1.20
CA GLY A 82 -3.30 5.73 -2.48
C GLY A 82 -4.64 5.98 -3.16
N SER A 83 -5.71 5.29 -2.76
CA SER A 83 -7.05 5.48 -3.32
C SER A 83 -7.92 6.39 -2.44
N GLN A 84 -9.06 6.80 -2.96
CA GLN A 84 -9.99 7.73 -2.28
C GLN A 84 -11.35 7.10 -1.99
N VAL A 85 -11.54 5.82 -2.31
CA VAL A 85 -12.83 5.16 -2.25
C VAL A 85 -12.69 3.74 -1.69
N ILE A 86 -13.36 3.46 -0.59
CA ILE A 86 -13.42 2.10 -0.04
C ILE A 86 -14.32 1.25 -0.94
N THR A 87 -13.79 0.13 -1.42
CA THR A 87 -14.50 -0.69 -2.41
C THR A 87 -14.57 -2.17 -2.02
N MET A 88 -15.60 -2.83 -2.52
CA MET A 88 -15.82 -4.26 -2.40
C MET A 88 -16.19 -4.83 -3.77
N SER A 89 -15.71 -6.02 -4.10
CA SER A 89 -16.11 -6.69 -5.33
C SER A 89 -17.58 -7.09 -5.28
N GLU A 90 -18.26 -7.03 -6.42
CA GLU A 90 -19.66 -7.47 -6.55
C GLU A 90 -19.83 -8.94 -6.12
N ALA A 91 -18.88 -9.79 -6.50
CA ALA A 91 -18.88 -11.19 -6.11
C ALA A 91 -18.87 -11.38 -4.58
N MET A 92 -18.05 -10.59 -3.88
CA MET A 92 -17.97 -10.62 -2.42
C MET A 92 -19.22 -10.04 -1.77
N CYS A 93 -19.78 -8.97 -2.30
CA CYS A 93 -21.04 -8.38 -1.85
C CYS A 93 -22.17 -9.43 -1.88
N HIS A 94 -22.29 -10.18 -2.97
CA HIS A 94 -23.27 -11.25 -3.11
C HIS A 94 -22.98 -12.45 -2.19
N ALA A 95 -21.71 -12.85 -2.05
CA ALA A 95 -21.33 -13.95 -1.16
C ALA A 95 -21.65 -13.67 0.31
N LEU A 96 -21.60 -12.40 0.72
CA LEU A 96 -21.97 -11.92 2.05
C LEU A 96 -23.48 -11.64 2.20
N ALA A 97 -24.28 -11.87 1.16
CA ALA A 97 -25.70 -11.52 1.10
C ALA A 97 -25.98 -10.04 1.44
N LEU A 98 -25.06 -9.14 1.07
CA LEU A 98 -25.23 -7.70 1.23
C LEU A 98 -26.03 -7.13 0.06
N ILE A 99 -26.79 -6.07 0.35
CA ILE A 99 -27.57 -5.33 -0.64
C ILE A 99 -26.92 -3.95 -0.81
N TYR A 100 -26.80 -3.51 -2.03
CA TYR A 100 -26.32 -2.16 -2.34
C TYR A 100 -27.39 -1.33 -3.04
N ASP A 101 -27.31 -0.02 -2.87
CA ASP A 101 -28.18 0.96 -3.55
C ASP A 101 -27.55 1.32 -4.91
N PRO A 102 -28.16 0.91 -6.04
CA PRO A 102 -27.59 1.17 -7.35
C PRO A 102 -27.74 2.64 -7.82
N HIS A 103 -28.47 3.48 -7.07
CA HIS A 103 -28.61 4.89 -7.39
C HIS A 103 -27.46 5.74 -6.86
N ILE A 104 -26.57 5.17 -6.05
CA ILE A 104 -25.41 5.86 -5.48
C ILE A 104 -24.14 5.26 -6.07
N HIS A 105 -23.69 5.83 -7.15
CA HIS A 105 -22.50 5.42 -7.86
C HIS A 105 -21.50 6.57 -8.03
N LEU A 106 -20.25 6.23 -8.23
CA LEU A 106 -19.13 7.14 -8.44
C LEU A 106 -18.37 6.76 -9.70
N HIS A 107 -17.87 7.77 -10.39
CA HIS A 107 -16.86 7.59 -11.42
C HIS A 107 -15.49 7.58 -10.75
N MET A 108 -14.75 6.49 -10.93
CA MET A 108 -13.38 6.31 -10.44
C MET A 108 -12.43 6.46 -11.62
N GLN A 109 -11.41 7.27 -11.47
CA GLN A 109 -10.34 7.37 -12.45
C GLN A 109 -9.09 6.66 -11.92
N SER A 110 -8.65 5.63 -12.66
CA SER A 110 -7.42 4.93 -12.35
C SER A 110 -6.17 5.69 -12.84
N ALA A 111 -4.99 5.29 -12.37
CA ALA A 111 -3.73 5.95 -12.71
C ALA A 111 -3.42 5.94 -14.22
N ASN A 112 -3.94 4.97 -14.97
CA ASN A 112 -3.85 4.86 -16.43
C ASN A 112 -4.90 5.70 -17.18
N ARG A 113 -5.70 6.53 -16.44
CA ARG A 113 -6.78 7.38 -16.94
C ARG A 113 -8.03 6.65 -17.44
N GLU A 114 -8.15 5.36 -17.21
CA GLU A 114 -9.42 4.68 -17.39
C GLU A 114 -10.42 5.16 -16.35
N VAL A 115 -11.65 5.34 -16.77
CA VAL A 115 -12.76 5.75 -15.90
C VAL A 115 -13.70 4.56 -15.77
N ASP A 116 -13.81 4.05 -14.56
CA ASP A 116 -14.76 3.01 -14.20
C ASP A 116 -15.87 3.61 -13.33
N GLU A 117 -17.06 3.03 -13.41
CA GLU A 117 -18.18 3.41 -12.58
C GLU A 117 -18.47 2.32 -11.56
N THR A 118 -18.75 2.72 -10.31
CA THR A 118 -19.19 1.76 -9.30
C THR A 118 -20.63 1.33 -9.56
N LEU A 119 -20.98 0.09 -9.17
CA LEU A 119 -22.32 -0.46 -9.34
C LEU A 119 -23.34 0.10 -8.33
N GLY A 120 -22.85 0.62 -7.21
CA GLY A 120 -23.68 1.15 -6.15
C GLY A 120 -22.96 1.25 -4.83
N LEU A 121 -23.69 1.54 -3.75
CA LEU A 121 -23.20 1.70 -2.39
C LEU A 121 -23.90 0.72 -1.43
N THR A 122 -23.15 -0.13 -0.74
CA THR A 122 -23.64 -0.83 0.44
C THR A 122 -23.26 -0.07 1.71
N ARG A 123 -24.20 0.00 2.66
CA ARG A 123 -24.07 0.87 3.83
C ARG A 123 -23.99 0.07 5.11
N ASN A 124 -23.28 0.64 6.08
CA ASN A 124 -23.24 0.17 7.46
C ASN A 124 -22.83 -1.30 7.60
N VAL A 125 -21.88 -1.72 6.76
CA VAL A 125 -21.31 -3.07 6.85
C VAL A 125 -20.50 -3.15 8.13
N LEU A 126 -20.85 -4.11 8.98
CA LEU A 126 -20.27 -4.31 10.28
C LEU A 126 -18.94 -5.06 10.15
N ILE A 127 -17.88 -4.50 10.71
CA ILE A 127 -16.54 -5.04 10.67
C ILE A 127 -15.95 -5.10 12.08
N PRO A 128 -16.09 -6.24 12.78
CA PRO A 128 -15.34 -6.48 14.00
C PRO A 128 -13.85 -6.64 13.73
N VAL A 129 -13.03 -5.92 14.49
CA VAL A 129 -11.56 -6.03 14.47
C VAL A 129 -11.08 -6.12 15.91
N GLY A 130 -10.67 -7.31 16.35
CA GLY A 130 -10.38 -7.55 17.76
C GLY A 130 -11.64 -7.32 18.62
N ASP A 131 -11.56 -6.42 19.57
CA ASP A 131 -12.63 -6.03 20.50
C ASP A 131 -13.37 -4.75 20.12
N ILE A 132 -13.10 -4.19 18.95
CA ILE A 132 -13.80 -3.01 18.40
C ILE A 132 -14.70 -3.41 17.24
N THR A 133 -15.68 -2.57 16.93
CA THR A 133 -16.60 -2.77 15.82
C THR A 133 -16.69 -1.49 14.99
N LEU A 134 -16.36 -1.62 13.73
CA LEU A 134 -16.43 -0.54 12.75
C LEU A 134 -17.65 -0.72 11.85
N TYR A 135 -18.19 0.38 11.34
CA TYR A 135 -19.27 0.42 10.35
C TYR A 135 -18.76 1.13 9.11
N ILE A 136 -18.60 0.39 8.02
CA ILE A 136 -17.99 0.88 6.80
C ILE A 136 -19.02 0.94 5.65
N GLN A 137 -18.84 1.93 4.79
CA GLN A 137 -19.57 2.09 3.53
C GLN A 137 -18.69 1.57 2.40
N PHE A 138 -19.20 0.68 1.54
CA PHE A 138 -18.45 0.16 0.41
C PHE A 138 -19.11 0.52 -0.90
N HIS A 139 -18.35 1.10 -1.81
CA HIS A 139 -18.73 1.15 -3.20
C HIS A 139 -18.48 -0.20 -3.85
N ILE A 140 -19.48 -0.71 -4.57
CA ILE A 140 -19.40 -2.01 -5.22
C ILE A 140 -18.80 -1.84 -6.60
N VAL A 141 -17.79 -2.66 -6.91
CA VAL A 141 -17.09 -2.62 -8.20
C VAL A 141 -17.14 -3.98 -8.89
N GLN A 142 -17.17 -3.94 -10.21
CA GLN A 142 -17.24 -5.14 -11.03
C GLN A 142 -15.84 -5.70 -11.28
N ASN A 143 -15.64 -6.99 -10.96
CA ASN A 143 -14.44 -7.76 -11.29
C ASN A 143 -13.08 -7.10 -10.93
N PRO A 144 -12.89 -6.50 -9.76
CA PRO A 144 -11.58 -5.98 -9.37
C PRO A 144 -10.61 -7.14 -9.07
N ALA A 145 -9.32 -6.83 -8.99
CA ALA A 145 -8.29 -7.80 -8.64
C ALA A 145 -8.23 -8.14 -7.12
N TYR A 146 -9.18 -7.69 -6.33
CA TYR A 146 -9.27 -7.86 -4.88
C TYR A 146 -10.73 -8.06 -4.46
N ASP A 147 -10.96 -8.58 -3.26
CA ASP A 147 -12.30 -8.70 -2.70
C ASP A 147 -12.72 -7.42 -1.97
N ILE A 148 -11.84 -6.88 -1.14
CA ILE A 148 -12.04 -5.64 -0.38
C ILE A 148 -10.78 -4.80 -0.47
N LEU A 149 -10.98 -3.50 -0.70
CA LEU A 149 -9.95 -2.48 -0.67
C LEU A 149 -10.32 -1.44 0.39
N LEU A 150 -9.47 -1.31 1.40
CA LEU A 150 -9.60 -0.33 2.47
C LEU A 150 -8.60 0.81 2.18
N ASP A 151 -9.15 1.94 1.87
CA ASP A 151 -8.44 3.08 1.34
C ASP A 151 -8.33 4.23 2.35
N ARG A 152 -7.83 5.36 1.89
CA ARG A 152 -7.66 6.56 2.69
C ARG A 152 -8.88 6.94 3.56
N PRO A 153 -10.15 6.82 3.13
CA PRO A 153 -11.29 7.09 4.02
C PRO A 153 -11.35 6.14 5.23
N PHE A 154 -10.90 4.89 5.08
CA PHE A 154 -10.76 3.98 6.22
C PHE A 154 -9.67 4.47 7.17
N ASP A 155 -8.49 4.81 6.65
CA ASP A 155 -7.37 5.32 7.48
C ASP A 155 -7.76 6.56 8.27
N ILE A 156 -8.49 7.49 7.64
CA ILE A 156 -8.98 8.71 8.31
C ILE A 156 -10.02 8.37 9.38
N LEU A 157 -10.96 7.46 9.09
CA LEU A 157 -12.01 7.07 10.03
C LEU A 157 -11.43 6.47 11.32
N VAL A 158 -10.43 5.61 11.17
CA VAL A 158 -9.85 4.84 12.29
C VAL A 158 -8.55 5.43 12.81
N GLU A 159 -8.11 6.58 12.28
CA GLU A 159 -6.82 7.21 12.64
C GLU A 159 -5.68 6.18 12.63
N SER A 160 -5.57 5.43 11.53
CA SER A 160 -4.68 4.28 11.44
C SER A 160 -3.20 4.66 11.56
N ILE A 161 -2.42 3.83 12.26
CA ILE A 161 -0.96 3.94 12.31
C ILE A 161 -0.35 2.61 11.94
N VAL A 162 0.39 2.58 10.83
CA VAL A 162 1.12 1.38 10.38
C VAL A 162 2.55 1.44 10.92
N GLN A 163 2.92 0.38 11.64
CA GLN A 163 4.28 0.19 12.15
C GLN A 163 4.99 -0.88 11.32
N ASN A 164 6.12 -0.50 10.72
CA ASN A 164 7.01 -1.41 9.99
C ASN A 164 8.18 -1.83 10.88
N TYR A 165 8.54 -3.10 10.83
CA TYR A 165 9.66 -3.67 11.57
C TYR A 165 10.77 -4.11 10.61
N SER A 166 12.01 -4.18 11.10
CA SER A 166 13.19 -4.54 10.29
C SER A 166 13.17 -6.00 9.78
N ASN A 167 12.39 -6.86 10.41
CA ASN A 167 12.14 -8.25 9.99
C ASN A 167 11.03 -8.40 8.95
N GLU A 168 10.57 -7.28 8.35
CA GLU A 168 9.47 -7.21 7.37
C GLU A 168 8.06 -7.43 7.95
N ASP A 169 7.93 -7.67 9.25
CA ASP A 169 6.61 -7.69 9.90
C ASP A 169 6.00 -6.30 9.93
N GLN A 170 4.68 -6.26 9.96
CA GLN A 170 3.92 -5.02 10.04
C GLN A 170 2.73 -5.19 10.97
N THR A 171 2.39 -4.11 11.65
CA THR A 171 1.15 -4.02 12.45
C THR A 171 0.42 -2.73 12.09
N ILE A 172 -0.90 -2.75 12.24
CA ILE A 172 -1.72 -1.54 12.16
C ILE A 172 -2.42 -1.31 13.49
N MET A 173 -2.34 -0.11 13.99
CA MET A 173 -3.13 0.36 15.12
C MET A 173 -4.38 1.04 14.56
N ILE A 174 -5.54 0.69 15.12
CA ILE A 174 -6.87 1.11 14.68
C ILE A 174 -7.61 1.69 15.89
N HIS A 175 -8.12 2.90 15.74
CA HIS A 175 -8.98 3.54 16.71
C HIS A 175 -10.45 3.29 16.36
N ASP A 176 -11.25 2.97 17.35
CA ASP A 176 -12.70 2.95 17.21
C ASP A 176 -13.26 4.37 17.34
N PRO A 177 -13.81 4.95 16.27
CA PRO A 177 -14.33 6.32 16.32
C PRO A 177 -15.55 6.48 17.25
N ASN A 178 -16.19 5.39 17.61
CA ASN A 178 -17.41 5.41 18.44
C ASN A 178 -17.12 5.22 19.93
N SER A 179 -16.09 4.46 20.30
CA SER A 179 -15.76 4.16 21.69
C SER A 179 -14.42 4.74 22.16
N GLY A 180 -13.57 5.19 21.23
CA GLY A 180 -12.21 5.64 21.51
C GLY A 180 -11.24 4.51 21.88
N ARG A 181 -11.66 3.24 21.76
CA ARG A 181 -10.78 2.10 21.99
C ARG A 181 -9.74 1.98 20.88
N ILE A 182 -8.61 1.38 21.22
CA ILE A 182 -7.52 1.14 20.29
C ILE A 182 -7.22 -0.35 20.24
N VAL A 183 -7.09 -0.88 19.05
CA VAL A 183 -6.66 -2.25 18.82
C VAL A 183 -5.45 -2.26 17.89
N MET A 184 -4.53 -3.19 18.11
CA MET A 184 -3.40 -3.44 17.22
C MET A 184 -3.57 -4.82 16.60
N VAL A 185 -3.52 -4.88 15.27
CA VAL A 185 -3.66 -6.12 14.51
C VAL A 185 -2.47 -6.34 13.58
N PRO A 186 -2.09 -7.59 13.33
CA PRO A 186 -1.04 -7.89 12.37
C PRO A 186 -1.50 -7.58 10.95
N ILE A 187 -0.53 -7.14 10.13
CA ILE A 187 -0.69 -7.01 8.69
C ILE A 187 -0.01 -8.22 8.05
N PHE A 188 -0.66 -8.78 7.03
CA PHE A 188 -0.15 -9.94 6.30
C PHE A 188 0.22 -9.54 4.87
N PRO A 189 1.32 -10.07 4.32
CA PRO A 189 1.62 -9.91 2.91
C PRO A 189 0.52 -10.54 2.04
N ARG A 190 0.17 -9.90 0.93
CA ARG A 190 -0.77 -10.48 -0.05
C ARG A 190 -0.18 -11.78 -0.60
N GLY A 191 -0.94 -12.87 -0.57
CA GLY A 191 -0.50 -14.18 -1.05
C GLY A 191 -0.10 -15.16 0.05
N THR A 192 0.12 -14.72 1.28
CA THR A 192 0.30 -15.61 2.42
C THR A 192 -1.06 -16.04 2.99
N HIS A 193 -1.19 -17.31 3.34
CA HIS A 193 -2.30 -17.79 4.18
C HIS A 193 -1.83 -17.74 5.63
N PRO A 194 -2.64 -17.23 6.55
CA PRO A 194 -2.36 -17.32 7.98
C PRO A 194 -2.39 -18.75 8.46
#